data_95f95ffa4a9d57e4d5249202086e1867
#
_entry.id   95f95ffa4a9d57e4d5249202086e1867
#
_cell.length_a   1.000
_cell.length_b   1.000
_cell.length_c   1.000
_cell.angle_alpha   90.00
_cell.angle_beta   90.00
_cell.angle_gamma   90.00
#
_symmetry.space_group_name_H-M   'P 1'
#
loop_
_entity.id
_entity.type
_entity.pdbx_description
1 polymer ?
#
loop_
_entity_poly.entity_id
_entity_poly.type
_entity_poly.pdbx_seq_one_letter_code
_entity_poly.pdbx_strand_id
1 'polypeptide(L)'
;QIGGDLSGTDIEIIPMLKIYDDQVVYRFYEREKEDVAVIPGIESHWFYAPLWKNRKFLLQAGLASLLTNVFAVGTSLFALIVYNRIIPANAMASLYVLVIGMVILLSADYLIKTVRSRLLGIAGMESDIVIADRLFGQIIDMRHDTKKGSVGTLASILKEYEQIREFFTSATLVSIIDMPFACIFLFFIWYVGGHMVIPVIVGILLLIIITFLMQPRLKTLSESAQQEAHDKHSVLVETLSGLETVKLLGAGGLLRKRFKSVVTQQAKSADETKRHTFFSTNLTTEIQQAVQISVVTVGAITVTTGEYGYGAIIACTILSGKALLPFVQFAQLLSRLNQIVSGYKSLDSLMKQPTEHAKGNEYMRRDRYLGRIEFDNVGYSYPSQDSNAIEKISFKIAKGERIGLVGRVGSGKTTIGKLITRLFLPQTGSILIDGIDIRQLDPSEIRENIGYVSQEPWLIAGTIEQNISLGASDIKSEDIIEAAKISTASEFINKHTKGFKQVLDERGEGLSGGQKQALTVARALVKKPPIFILDEPTSSMDAKTEKKFIENFKEFNPDATLLLITHRTSLLTLVDKVIVIDQGKIVGSGSVDGFLKATKSGNGTSKNQDTSNDSPLTD
;
A
#
# COMPACT_ATOMS: atom_id res chain seq x y z
N GLN A 1 -23.24 17.31 -27.15
CA GLN A 1 -24.21 18.07 -26.34
C GLN A 1 -24.80 17.10 -25.32
N ILE A 2 -24.33 17.14 -24.11
CA ILE A 2 -24.94 16.45 -22.99
C ILE A 2 -25.75 17.52 -22.27
N GLY A 3 -27.02 17.60 -22.58
CA GLY A 3 -28.02 18.33 -21.82
C GLY A 3 -28.93 17.30 -21.18
N GLY A 4 -28.60 16.88 -19.99
CA GLY A 4 -29.40 16.04 -19.12
C GLY A 4 -29.33 16.59 -17.71
N ASP A 5 -30.48 16.89 -17.15
CA ASP A 5 -30.70 17.38 -15.80
C ASP A 5 -30.17 16.33 -14.78
N LEU A 6 -29.22 16.71 -13.97
CA LEU A 6 -28.55 15.83 -12.97
C LEU A 6 -29.35 15.71 -11.66
N SER A 7 -30.69 15.84 -11.71
CA SER A 7 -31.55 15.60 -10.55
C SER A 7 -32.06 14.16 -10.53
N GLY A 8 -31.26 13.27 -9.95
CA GLY A 8 -31.71 11.97 -9.42
C GLY A 8 -32.14 10.93 -10.45
N THR A 9 -31.44 9.79 -10.43
CA THR A 9 -31.82 8.50 -11.02
C THR A 9 -31.77 8.38 -12.54
N ASP A 10 -31.01 7.37 -12.98
CA ASP A 10 -30.88 6.82 -14.32
C ASP A 10 -29.87 7.51 -15.25
N ILE A 11 -28.60 7.20 -14.98
CA ILE A 11 -27.54 7.33 -15.99
C ILE A 11 -27.62 6.09 -16.88
N GLU A 12 -28.26 6.20 -18.04
CA GLU A 12 -28.20 5.19 -19.09
C GLU A 12 -26.74 5.01 -19.54
N ILE A 13 -26.24 3.77 -19.47
CA ILE A 13 -24.93 3.40 -20.00
C ILE A 13 -24.99 3.53 -21.52
N ILE A 14 -24.40 4.59 -22.05
CA ILE A 14 -24.23 4.75 -23.51
C ILE A 14 -23.18 3.72 -23.97
N PRO A 15 -23.55 2.76 -24.84
CA PRO A 15 -22.58 1.80 -25.36
C PRO A 15 -21.55 2.53 -26.23
N MET A 16 -20.30 2.20 -26.00
CA MET A 16 -19.06 2.59 -26.67
C MET A 16 -19.24 3.37 -27.98
N LEU A 17 -19.09 4.67 -27.95
CA LEU A 17 -18.62 5.43 -29.10
C LEU A 17 -17.10 5.28 -29.16
N LYS A 18 -16.60 4.60 -30.21
CA LYS A 18 -15.18 4.63 -30.59
C LYS A 18 -14.86 6.06 -31.02
N ILE A 19 -14.29 6.86 -30.16
CA ILE A 19 -13.71 8.13 -30.51
C ILE A 19 -12.22 7.83 -30.80
N TYR A 20 -11.87 7.95 -32.07
CA TYR A 20 -10.47 7.99 -32.52
C TYR A 20 -9.90 9.36 -32.15
N ASP A 21 -8.65 9.39 -31.73
CA ASP A 21 -7.78 10.50 -31.37
C ASP A 21 -7.83 11.00 -29.92
N ASP A 22 -6.72 10.73 -29.23
CA ASP A 22 -6.09 11.40 -28.05
C ASP A 22 -7.01 12.05 -26.98
N GLN A 23 -8.28 11.67 -26.90
CA GLN A 23 -9.19 12.15 -25.87
C GLN A 23 -9.29 11.15 -24.72
N VAL A 24 -9.02 11.63 -23.53
CA VAL A 24 -9.23 10.88 -22.30
C VAL A 24 -10.72 10.62 -22.11
N VAL A 25 -11.12 9.36 -22.22
CA VAL A 25 -12.52 8.95 -21.98
C VAL A 25 -12.69 8.73 -20.48
N TYR A 26 -13.41 9.62 -19.81
CA TYR A 26 -13.82 9.42 -18.43
C TYR A 26 -14.98 8.42 -18.39
N ARG A 27 -14.77 7.29 -17.74
CA ARG A 27 -15.79 6.29 -17.47
C ARG A 27 -16.38 6.58 -16.09
N PHE A 28 -17.57 7.14 -16.03
CA PHE A 28 -18.32 7.23 -14.78
C PHE A 28 -18.94 5.87 -14.50
N TYR A 29 -18.55 5.27 -13.38
CA TYR A 29 -19.25 4.10 -12.86
C TYR A 29 -20.23 4.60 -11.81
N GLU A 30 -21.48 4.22 -11.96
CA GLU A 30 -22.43 4.33 -10.87
C GLU A 30 -21.86 3.51 -9.69
N ARG A 31 -21.75 4.13 -8.55
CA ARG A 31 -21.39 3.43 -7.33
C ARG A 31 -22.62 2.58 -6.98
N GLU A 32 -22.65 1.32 -7.45
CA GLU A 32 -23.69 0.37 -7.07
C GLU A 32 -23.86 0.44 -5.55
N LYS A 33 -25.06 0.87 -5.11
CA LYS A 33 -25.47 0.63 -3.72
C LYS A 33 -25.59 -0.88 -3.60
N GLU A 34 -24.59 -1.47 -2.96
CA GLU A 34 -24.53 -2.90 -2.76
C GLU A 34 -25.71 -3.32 -1.84
N ASP A 35 -26.81 -3.78 -2.42
CA ASP A 35 -27.80 -4.59 -1.73
C ASP A 35 -27.23 -6.00 -1.51
N VAL A 36 -26.29 -6.13 -0.59
CA VAL A 36 -25.76 -7.42 -0.13
C VAL A 36 -26.43 -7.74 1.19
N ALA A 37 -27.07 -8.91 1.28
CA ALA A 37 -27.66 -9.43 2.52
C ALA A 37 -26.66 -9.37 3.67
N VAL A 38 -26.97 -8.54 4.66
CA VAL A 38 -26.08 -8.08 5.72
C VAL A 38 -25.83 -9.18 6.75
N ILE A 39 -24.59 -9.70 6.81
CA ILE A 39 -24.10 -10.35 8.03
C ILE A 39 -23.32 -9.28 8.81
N PRO A 40 -23.81 -8.82 9.97
CA PRO A 40 -23.16 -7.75 10.72
C PRO A 40 -21.71 -8.11 11.04
N GLY A 41 -20.77 -7.25 10.64
CA GLY A 41 -19.35 -7.36 10.92
C GLY A 41 -18.43 -7.83 9.78
N ILE A 42 -18.91 -8.59 8.79
CA ILE A 42 -18.09 -9.05 7.65
C ILE A 42 -18.10 -8.03 6.51
N GLU A 43 -19.21 -7.36 6.28
CA GLU A 43 -19.37 -6.44 5.14
C GLU A 43 -18.60 -5.13 5.27
N SER A 44 -18.29 -4.72 6.48
CA SER A 44 -17.44 -3.55 6.73
C SER A 44 -15.96 -3.88 6.74
N HIS A 45 -15.59 -5.18 6.75
CA HIS A 45 -14.20 -5.57 6.89
C HIS A 45 -13.45 -5.41 5.57
N TRP A 46 -12.33 -4.67 5.61
CA TRP A 46 -11.54 -4.33 4.42
C TRP A 46 -11.10 -5.54 3.58
N PHE A 47 -10.84 -6.69 4.24
CA PHE A 47 -10.32 -7.91 3.63
C PHE A 47 -11.40 -8.95 3.33
N TYR A 48 -12.27 -9.23 4.31
CA TYR A 48 -13.25 -10.32 4.16
C TYR A 48 -14.46 -9.95 3.31
N ALA A 49 -14.85 -8.68 3.26
CA ALA A 49 -16.01 -8.25 2.50
C ALA A 49 -15.89 -8.55 0.98
N PRO A 50 -14.78 -8.22 0.28
CA PRO A 50 -14.61 -8.55 -1.12
C PRO A 50 -14.61 -10.05 -1.40
N LEU A 51 -14.03 -10.86 -0.48
CA LEU A 51 -14.04 -12.31 -0.60
C LEU A 51 -15.46 -12.89 -0.45
N TRP A 52 -16.23 -12.36 0.50
CA TRP A 52 -17.61 -12.79 0.73
C TRP A 52 -18.57 -12.39 -0.39
N LYS A 53 -18.33 -11.27 -1.06
CA LYS A 53 -19.08 -10.85 -2.25
C LYS A 53 -18.98 -11.92 -3.34
N ASN A 54 -17.81 -12.52 -3.49
CA ASN A 54 -17.52 -13.55 -4.49
C ASN A 54 -17.85 -14.99 -4.04
N ARG A 55 -18.64 -15.19 -2.97
CA ARG A 55 -19.02 -16.50 -2.43
C ARG A 55 -19.69 -17.44 -3.44
N LYS A 56 -20.41 -16.88 -4.43
CA LYS A 56 -21.03 -17.68 -5.49
C LYS A 56 -19.99 -18.47 -6.30
N PHE A 57 -18.89 -17.83 -6.68
CA PHE A 57 -17.78 -18.50 -7.37
C PHE A 57 -17.08 -19.54 -6.50
N LEU A 58 -16.93 -19.27 -5.21
CA LEU A 58 -16.36 -20.23 -4.25
C LEU A 58 -17.26 -21.46 -4.07
N LEU A 59 -18.58 -21.28 -4.00
CA LEU A 59 -19.54 -22.37 -3.95
C LEU A 59 -19.52 -23.21 -5.24
N GLN A 60 -19.48 -22.58 -6.41
CA GLN A 60 -19.37 -23.27 -7.69
C GLN A 60 -18.05 -24.05 -7.80
N ALA A 61 -16.93 -23.47 -7.32
CA ALA A 61 -15.66 -24.17 -7.23
C ALA A 61 -15.73 -25.38 -6.27
N GLY A 62 -16.44 -25.26 -5.15
CA GLY A 62 -16.69 -26.36 -4.22
C GLY A 62 -17.51 -27.50 -4.86
N LEU A 63 -18.55 -27.18 -5.65
CA LEU A 63 -19.31 -28.17 -6.42
C LEU A 63 -18.44 -28.86 -7.49
N ALA A 64 -17.59 -28.05 -8.18
CA ALA A 64 -16.64 -28.63 -9.13
C ALA A 64 -15.63 -29.57 -8.43
N SER A 65 -15.16 -29.21 -7.22
CA SER A 65 -14.32 -30.10 -6.39
C SER A 65 -15.04 -31.40 -6.01
N LEU A 66 -16.29 -31.32 -5.62
CA LEU A 66 -17.09 -32.53 -5.32
C LEU A 66 -17.13 -33.46 -6.53
N LEU A 67 -17.49 -32.96 -7.72
CA LEU A 67 -17.54 -33.74 -8.95
C LEU A 67 -16.18 -34.33 -9.32
N THR A 68 -15.11 -33.56 -9.24
CA THR A 68 -13.73 -34.02 -9.49
C THR A 68 -13.33 -35.13 -8.53
N ASN A 69 -13.66 -35.03 -7.24
CA ASN A 69 -13.35 -36.08 -6.25
C ASN A 69 -14.20 -37.33 -6.46
N VAL A 70 -15.45 -37.20 -6.89
CA VAL A 70 -16.28 -38.36 -7.30
C VAL A 70 -15.70 -39.03 -8.55
N PHE A 71 -15.29 -38.26 -9.57
CA PHE A 71 -14.65 -38.83 -10.78
C PHE A 71 -13.32 -39.52 -10.47
N ALA A 72 -12.59 -39.00 -9.45
CA ALA A 72 -11.36 -39.63 -9.00
C ALA A 72 -11.56 -41.06 -8.47
N VAL A 73 -12.73 -41.41 -7.95
CA VAL A 73 -13.07 -42.79 -7.57
C VAL A 73 -13.16 -43.70 -8.80
N GLY A 74 -13.58 -43.18 -9.96
CA GLY A 74 -13.69 -43.94 -11.19
C GLY A 74 -12.40 -44.63 -11.62
N THR A 75 -11.24 -44.01 -11.40
CA THR A 75 -9.93 -44.63 -11.72
C THR A 75 -9.65 -45.87 -10.87
N SER A 76 -10.10 -45.88 -9.63
CA SER A 76 -9.93 -47.00 -8.70
C SER A 76 -10.90 -48.12 -9.01
N LEU A 77 -12.15 -47.78 -9.37
CA LEU A 77 -13.16 -48.77 -9.82
C LEU A 77 -12.75 -49.41 -11.16
N PHE A 78 -12.13 -48.63 -12.06
CA PHE A 78 -11.55 -49.17 -13.28
C PHE A 78 -10.53 -50.27 -12.94
N ALA A 79 -9.57 -50.01 -12.09
CA ALA A 79 -8.59 -50.99 -11.67
C ALA A 79 -9.25 -52.20 -11.00
N LEU A 80 -10.22 -51.99 -10.10
CA LEU A 80 -10.96 -53.06 -9.44
C LEU A 80 -11.61 -54.01 -10.44
N ILE A 81 -12.31 -53.47 -11.43
CA ILE A 81 -13.04 -54.28 -12.44
C ILE A 81 -12.06 -55.02 -13.35
N VAL A 82 -10.99 -54.37 -13.80
CA VAL A 82 -9.98 -54.96 -14.66
C VAL A 82 -9.34 -56.18 -13.97
N TYR A 83 -8.86 -56.03 -12.75
CA TYR A 83 -8.14 -57.11 -12.05
C TYR A 83 -9.05 -58.21 -11.51
N ASN A 84 -10.27 -57.87 -11.06
CA ASN A 84 -11.16 -58.90 -10.50
C ASN A 84 -12.03 -59.62 -11.55
N ARG A 85 -12.32 -58.98 -12.70
CA ARG A 85 -13.31 -59.53 -13.64
C ARG A 85 -12.75 -59.71 -15.06
N ILE A 86 -12.06 -58.69 -15.60
CA ILE A 86 -11.66 -58.73 -17.02
C ILE A 86 -10.48 -59.67 -17.22
N ILE A 87 -9.43 -59.56 -16.42
CA ILE A 87 -8.24 -60.43 -16.54
C ILE A 87 -8.59 -61.90 -16.30
N PRO A 88 -9.29 -62.29 -15.21
CA PRO A 88 -9.62 -63.70 -14.99
C PRO A 88 -10.54 -64.30 -16.04
N ALA A 89 -11.46 -63.51 -16.60
CA ALA A 89 -12.42 -63.96 -17.60
C ALA A 89 -11.95 -63.84 -19.07
N ASN A 90 -10.74 -63.26 -19.28
CA ASN A 90 -10.19 -62.94 -20.60
C ASN A 90 -11.16 -62.09 -21.48
N ALA A 91 -11.93 -61.18 -20.86
CA ALA A 91 -13.04 -60.45 -21.48
C ALA A 91 -12.55 -59.17 -22.19
N MET A 92 -11.80 -59.30 -23.29
CA MET A 92 -11.17 -58.16 -24.00
C MET A 92 -12.18 -57.16 -24.57
N ALA A 93 -13.36 -57.62 -25.04
CA ALA A 93 -14.41 -56.69 -25.51
C ALA A 93 -14.91 -55.75 -24.41
N SER A 94 -15.04 -56.22 -23.17
CA SER A 94 -15.42 -55.41 -22.01
C SER A 94 -14.31 -54.40 -21.63
N LEU A 95 -13.04 -54.77 -21.84
CA LEU A 95 -11.91 -53.89 -21.61
C LEU A 95 -11.98 -52.65 -22.51
N TYR A 96 -12.23 -52.83 -23.82
CA TYR A 96 -12.31 -51.71 -24.75
C TYR A 96 -13.43 -50.72 -24.38
N VAL A 97 -14.61 -51.23 -24.01
CA VAL A 97 -15.73 -50.40 -23.57
C VAL A 97 -15.37 -49.61 -22.29
N LEU A 98 -14.71 -50.29 -21.34
CA LEU A 98 -14.31 -49.66 -20.09
C LEU A 98 -13.23 -48.57 -20.29
N VAL A 99 -12.28 -48.79 -21.21
CA VAL A 99 -11.25 -47.81 -21.58
C VAL A 99 -11.89 -46.57 -22.22
N ILE A 100 -12.84 -46.77 -23.15
CA ILE A 100 -13.57 -45.64 -23.78
C ILE A 100 -14.31 -44.84 -22.71
N GLY A 101 -15.03 -45.51 -21.80
CA GLY A 101 -15.69 -44.84 -20.66
C GLY A 101 -14.73 -44.09 -19.78
N MET A 102 -13.53 -44.62 -19.54
CA MET A 102 -12.50 -43.97 -18.75
C MET A 102 -11.92 -42.72 -19.43
N VAL A 103 -11.72 -42.76 -20.76
CA VAL A 103 -11.28 -41.59 -21.54
C VAL A 103 -12.32 -40.45 -21.45
N ILE A 104 -13.61 -40.78 -21.56
CA ILE A 104 -14.69 -39.79 -21.41
C ILE A 104 -14.66 -39.20 -20.01
N LEU A 105 -14.54 -40.03 -18.96
CA LEU A 105 -14.48 -39.58 -17.57
C LEU A 105 -13.28 -38.67 -17.30
N LEU A 106 -12.08 -39.03 -17.77
CA LEU A 106 -10.88 -38.21 -17.63
C LEU A 106 -10.98 -36.90 -18.41
N SER A 107 -11.60 -36.90 -19.58
CA SER A 107 -11.85 -35.67 -20.34
C SER A 107 -12.82 -34.73 -19.61
N ALA A 108 -13.89 -35.28 -19.03
CA ALA A 108 -14.83 -34.52 -18.21
C ALA A 108 -14.17 -33.97 -16.93
N ASP A 109 -13.34 -34.77 -16.24
CA ASP A 109 -12.56 -34.33 -15.07
C ASP A 109 -11.62 -33.16 -15.42
N TYR A 110 -10.93 -33.28 -16.56
CA TYR A 110 -10.06 -32.18 -17.04
C TYR A 110 -10.82 -30.89 -17.29
N LEU A 111 -11.99 -30.97 -17.95
CA LEU A 111 -12.84 -29.81 -18.21
C LEU A 111 -13.32 -29.17 -16.90
N ILE A 112 -13.80 -29.97 -15.96
CA ILE A 112 -14.26 -29.47 -14.64
C ILE A 112 -13.12 -28.82 -13.88
N LYS A 113 -11.92 -29.38 -13.84
CA LYS A 113 -10.73 -28.80 -13.21
C LYS A 113 -10.36 -27.45 -13.85
N THR A 114 -10.47 -27.36 -15.18
CA THR A 114 -10.21 -26.11 -15.91
C THR A 114 -11.23 -25.05 -15.57
N VAL A 115 -12.53 -25.39 -15.54
CA VAL A 115 -13.60 -24.46 -15.12
C VAL A 115 -13.39 -24.02 -13.67
N ARG A 116 -13.12 -24.96 -12.75
CA ARG A 116 -12.84 -24.66 -11.34
C ARG A 116 -11.69 -23.64 -11.19
N SER A 117 -10.58 -23.87 -11.91
CA SER A 117 -9.43 -22.96 -11.88
C SER A 117 -9.79 -21.55 -12.37
N ARG A 118 -10.61 -21.45 -13.42
CA ARG A 118 -11.10 -20.17 -13.94
C ARG A 118 -12.00 -19.44 -12.94
N LEU A 119 -12.94 -20.15 -12.29
CA LEU A 119 -13.85 -19.59 -11.29
C LEU A 119 -13.07 -18.99 -10.11
N LEU A 120 -12.09 -19.74 -9.59
CA LEU A 120 -11.22 -19.26 -8.50
C LEU A 120 -10.35 -18.08 -8.94
N GLY A 121 -9.85 -18.11 -10.18
CA GLY A 121 -9.07 -16.99 -10.74
C GLY A 121 -9.89 -15.70 -10.86
N ILE A 122 -11.14 -15.76 -11.33
CA ILE A 122 -12.03 -14.60 -11.42
C ILE A 122 -12.34 -14.06 -10.03
N ALA A 123 -12.75 -14.92 -9.10
CA ALA A 123 -13.04 -14.51 -7.72
C ALA A 123 -11.82 -13.85 -7.04
N GLY A 124 -10.62 -14.39 -7.29
CA GLY A 124 -9.37 -13.85 -6.79
C GLY A 124 -9.06 -12.47 -7.38
N MET A 125 -9.17 -12.32 -8.71
CA MET A 125 -8.88 -11.06 -9.41
C MET A 125 -9.83 -9.92 -9.00
N GLU A 126 -11.14 -10.18 -8.92
CA GLU A 126 -12.10 -9.16 -8.49
C GLU A 126 -11.87 -8.73 -7.04
N SER A 127 -11.59 -9.69 -6.15
CA SER A 127 -11.25 -9.37 -4.76
C SER A 127 -9.94 -8.59 -4.65
N ASP A 128 -8.94 -8.94 -5.47
CA ASP A 128 -7.63 -8.28 -5.50
C ASP A 128 -7.72 -6.80 -5.84
N ILE A 129 -8.45 -6.46 -6.90
CA ILE A 129 -8.64 -5.05 -7.34
C ILE A 129 -9.24 -4.22 -6.20
N VAL A 130 -10.30 -4.71 -5.56
CA VAL A 130 -10.98 -3.98 -4.48
C VAL A 130 -10.10 -3.84 -3.23
N ILE A 131 -9.36 -4.89 -2.86
CA ILE A 131 -8.49 -4.86 -1.67
C ILE A 131 -7.29 -3.94 -1.93
N ALA A 132 -6.67 -4.01 -3.12
CA ALA A 132 -5.56 -3.15 -3.49
C ALA A 132 -5.95 -1.66 -3.48
N ASP A 133 -7.12 -1.33 -4.04
CA ASP A 133 -7.67 0.04 -4.02
C ASP A 133 -7.90 0.55 -2.58
N ARG A 134 -8.51 -0.29 -1.73
CA ARG A 134 -8.73 0.05 -0.30
C ARG A 134 -7.41 0.25 0.47
N LEU A 135 -6.40 -0.59 0.23
CA LEU A 135 -5.09 -0.47 0.87
C LEU A 135 -4.38 0.81 0.43
N PHE A 136 -4.40 1.10 -0.87
CA PHE A 136 -3.78 2.31 -1.41
C PHE A 136 -4.52 3.57 -0.94
N GLY A 137 -5.85 3.55 -0.94
CA GLY A 137 -6.68 4.61 -0.39
C GLY A 137 -6.38 4.88 1.08
N GLN A 138 -6.24 3.83 1.91
CA GLN A 138 -5.86 3.97 3.31
C GLN A 138 -4.50 4.65 3.49
N ILE A 139 -3.51 4.30 2.66
CA ILE A 139 -2.17 4.91 2.75
C ILE A 139 -2.21 6.40 2.41
N ILE A 140 -3.00 6.78 1.40
CA ILE A 140 -3.16 8.19 1.00
C ILE A 140 -3.91 8.98 2.08
N ASP A 141 -4.98 8.40 2.62
CA ASP A 141 -5.86 9.06 3.59
C ASP A 141 -5.35 8.99 5.04
N MET A 142 -4.26 8.26 5.28
CA MET A 142 -3.68 8.12 6.61
C MET A 142 -3.13 9.45 7.12
N ARG A 143 -3.46 9.81 8.36
CA ARG A 143 -2.96 11.02 9.01
C ARG A 143 -1.44 11.03 9.09
N HIS A 144 -0.83 12.12 8.66
CA HIS A 144 0.62 12.25 8.59
C HIS A 144 1.31 12.24 9.96
N ASP A 145 0.64 12.74 11.01
CA ASP A 145 1.13 12.77 12.40
C ASP A 145 1.15 11.38 13.08
N THR A 146 0.38 10.44 12.56
CA THR A 146 0.31 9.07 13.10
C THR A 146 1.14 8.05 12.31
N LYS A 147 1.78 8.49 11.23
CA LYS A 147 2.59 7.64 10.35
C LYS A 147 3.70 6.94 11.14
N LYS A 148 3.54 5.63 11.36
CA LYS A 148 4.55 4.79 11.99
C LYS A 148 5.38 4.08 10.91
N GLY A 149 6.71 4.21 11.01
CA GLY A 149 7.66 3.52 10.13
C GLY A 149 8.15 4.35 8.95
N SER A 150 9.21 3.84 8.32
CA SER A 150 9.83 4.44 7.14
C SER A 150 9.03 4.12 5.87
N VAL A 151 9.31 4.83 4.78
CA VAL A 151 8.77 4.52 3.45
C VAL A 151 9.09 3.07 3.04
N GLY A 152 10.28 2.58 3.39
CA GLY A 152 10.68 1.20 3.16
C GLY A 152 9.83 0.18 3.93
N THR A 153 9.41 0.52 5.16
CA THR A 153 8.51 -0.33 5.96
C THR A 153 7.12 -0.42 5.30
N LEU A 154 6.56 0.71 4.85
CA LEU A 154 5.27 0.73 4.16
C LEU A 154 5.31 -0.05 2.84
N ALA A 155 6.37 0.12 2.04
CA ALA A 155 6.58 -0.64 0.81
C ALA A 155 6.70 -2.15 1.09
N SER A 156 7.34 -2.54 2.19
CA SER A 156 7.44 -3.94 2.62
C SER A 156 6.08 -4.52 3.02
N ILE A 157 5.25 -3.76 3.74
CA ILE A 157 3.88 -4.17 4.11
C ILE A 157 3.01 -4.39 2.86
N LEU A 158 3.13 -3.52 1.85
CA LEU A 158 2.42 -3.72 0.58
C LEU A 158 2.87 -4.99 -0.15
N LYS A 159 4.16 -5.35 -0.07
CA LYS A 159 4.66 -6.62 -0.62
C LYS A 159 4.08 -7.84 0.09
N GLU A 160 3.77 -7.75 1.39
CA GLU A 160 3.08 -8.83 2.12
C GLU A 160 1.67 -9.07 1.56
N TYR A 161 0.99 -8.02 1.09
CA TYR A 161 -0.29 -8.17 0.41
C TYR A 161 -0.19 -9.05 -0.85
N GLU A 162 0.87 -8.92 -1.66
CA GLU A 162 1.08 -9.78 -2.83
C GLU A 162 1.19 -11.26 -2.45
N GLN A 163 1.84 -11.58 -1.32
CA GLN A 163 1.93 -12.96 -0.82
C GLN A 163 0.57 -13.49 -0.36
N ILE A 164 -0.24 -12.66 0.29
CA ILE A 164 -1.60 -13.01 0.70
C ILE A 164 -2.48 -13.25 -0.54
N ARG A 165 -2.40 -12.38 -1.55
CA ARG A 165 -3.10 -12.53 -2.83
C ARG A 165 -2.75 -13.84 -3.51
N GLU A 166 -1.44 -14.14 -3.63
CA GLU A 166 -0.96 -15.38 -4.24
C GLU A 166 -1.53 -16.62 -3.55
N PHE A 167 -1.67 -16.59 -2.23
CA PHE A 167 -2.27 -17.68 -1.48
C PHE A 167 -3.73 -17.92 -1.87
N PHE A 168 -4.55 -16.87 -1.94
CA PHE A 168 -5.97 -16.99 -2.27
C PHE A 168 -6.24 -17.33 -3.73
N THR A 169 -5.31 -17.03 -4.64
CA THR A 169 -5.43 -17.36 -6.07
C THR A 169 -4.75 -18.67 -6.45
N SER A 170 -3.97 -19.27 -5.55
CA SER A 170 -3.17 -20.46 -5.82
C SER A 170 -3.95 -21.77 -5.69
N ALA A 171 -3.35 -22.86 -6.20
CA ALA A 171 -3.80 -24.23 -5.98
C ALA A 171 -3.94 -24.63 -4.51
N THR A 172 -3.42 -23.83 -3.61
CA THR A 172 -3.47 -23.95 -2.16
C THR A 172 -4.89 -23.92 -1.62
N LEU A 173 -5.72 -22.97 -2.08
CA LEU A 173 -7.13 -22.89 -1.69
C LEU A 173 -7.91 -24.14 -2.14
N VAL A 174 -7.55 -24.69 -3.31
CA VAL A 174 -8.13 -25.92 -3.83
C VAL A 174 -7.94 -27.07 -2.86
N SER A 175 -6.74 -27.23 -2.28
CA SER A 175 -6.44 -28.32 -1.34
C SER A 175 -7.26 -28.23 -0.05
N ILE A 176 -7.53 -27.02 0.43
CA ILE A 176 -8.40 -26.79 1.60
C ILE A 176 -9.85 -27.17 1.26
N ILE A 177 -10.32 -26.81 0.06
CA ILE A 177 -11.66 -27.17 -0.43
C ILE A 177 -11.79 -28.68 -0.63
N ASP A 178 -10.73 -29.36 -1.07
CA ASP A 178 -10.72 -30.80 -1.32
C ASP A 178 -10.63 -31.64 -0.03
N MET A 179 -10.15 -31.08 1.09
CA MET A 179 -9.94 -31.81 2.36
C MET A 179 -11.18 -32.52 2.92
N PRO A 180 -12.39 -31.92 2.95
CA PRO A 180 -13.60 -32.61 3.41
C PRO A 180 -13.98 -33.83 2.54
N PHE A 181 -13.62 -33.80 1.26
CA PHE A 181 -13.94 -34.86 0.33
C PHE A 181 -13.07 -36.13 0.51
N ALA A 182 -12.02 -36.08 1.33
CA ALA A 182 -11.28 -37.27 1.74
C ALA A 182 -12.21 -38.33 2.38
N CYS A 183 -13.30 -37.91 3.03
CA CYS A 183 -14.33 -38.79 3.57
C CYS A 183 -14.96 -39.70 2.47
N ILE A 184 -15.10 -39.20 1.24
CA ILE A 184 -15.59 -39.98 0.10
C ILE A 184 -14.63 -41.16 -0.17
N PHE A 185 -13.32 -40.86 -0.21
CA PHE A 185 -12.32 -41.89 -0.46
C PHE A 185 -12.27 -42.92 0.68
N LEU A 186 -12.36 -42.49 1.95
CA LEU A 186 -12.42 -43.38 3.10
C LEU A 186 -13.65 -44.29 3.06
N PHE A 187 -14.82 -43.75 2.69
CA PHE A 187 -16.02 -44.51 2.52
C PHE A 187 -15.86 -45.61 1.43
N PHE A 188 -15.29 -45.25 0.28
CA PHE A 188 -15.07 -46.22 -0.80
C PHE A 188 -14.00 -47.26 -0.43
N ILE A 189 -12.94 -46.91 0.30
CA ILE A 189 -11.95 -47.89 0.80
C ILE A 189 -12.63 -48.88 1.75
N TRP A 190 -13.46 -48.37 2.67
CA TRP A 190 -14.22 -49.24 3.58
C TRP A 190 -15.19 -50.18 2.82
N TYR A 191 -15.91 -49.64 1.84
CA TYR A 191 -16.88 -50.42 1.04
C TYR A 191 -16.22 -51.52 0.19
N VAL A 192 -15.06 -51.23 -0.42
CA VAL A 192 -14.37 -52.14 -1.36
C VAL A 192 -13.40 -53.07 -0.64
N GLY A 193 -12.75 -52.61 0.42
CA GLY A 193 -11.63 -53.30 1.06
C GLY A 193 -11.77 -53.50 2.57
N GLY A 194 -12.91 -53.12 3.19
CA GLY A 194 -13.19 -53.34 4.61
C GLY A 194 -12.06 -52.84 5.53
N HIS A 195 -11.33 -53.75 6.12
CA HIS A 195 -10.25 -53.43 7.09
C HIS A 195 -9.07 -52.63 6.51
N MET A 196 -8.93 -52.56 5.18
CA MET A 196 -7.88 -51.76 4.51
C MET A 196 -8.02 -50.26 4.77
N VAL A 197 -9.18 -49.78 5.30
CA VAL A 197 -9.38 -48.38 5.69
C VAL A 197 -8.60 -48.02 6.96
N ILE A 198 -8.30 -48.95 7.86
CA ILE A 198 -7.65 -48.72 9.16
C ILE A 198 -6.28 -48.08 9.00
N PRO A 199 -5.34 -48.59 8.19
CA PRO A 199 -4.05 -47.94 7.96
C PRO A 199 -4.16 -46.49 7.44
N VAL A 200 -5.19 -46.21 6.61
CA VAL A 200 -5.41 -44.89 6.05
C VAL A 200 -5.86 -43.88 7.13
N ILE A 201 -6.80 -44.31 7.99
CA ILE A 201 -7.27 -43.50 9.12
C ILE A 201 -6.10 -43.22 10.09
N VAL A 202 -5.31 -44.23 10.45
CA VAL A 202 -4.13 -44.09 11.29
C VAL A 202 -3.14 -43.13 10.66
N GLY A 203 -2.90 -43.25 9.35
CA GLY A 203 -2.02 -42.35 8.61
C GLY A 203 -2.48 -40.89 8.64
N ILE A 204 -3.77 -40.64 8.41
CA ILE A 204 -4.36 -39.30 8.50
C ILE A 204 -4.16 -38.71 9.91
N LEU A 205 -4.43 -39.49 10.95
CA LEU A 205 -4.25 -39.05 12.33
C LEU A 205 -2.76 -38.72 12.62
N LEU A 206 -1.84 -39.57 12.15
CA LEU A 206 -0.40 -39.30 12.29
C LEU A 206 0.02 -38.03 11.55
N LEU A 207 -0.46 -37.80 10.32
CA LEU A 207 -0.20 -36.59 9.56
C LEU A 207 -0.70 -35.34 10.31
N ILE A 208 -1.91 -35.39 10.86
CA ILE A 208 -2.49 -34.30 11.64
C ILE A 208 -1.65 -34.04 12.90
N ILE A 209 -1.32 -35.07 13.68
CA ILE A 209 -0.55 -34.94 14.92
C ILE A 209 0.82 -34.32 14.63
N ILE A 210 1.57 -34.84 13.65
CA ILE A 210 2.90 -34.33 13.31
C ILE A 210 2.83 -32.90 12.84
N THR A 211 1.83 -32.59 12.02
CA THR A 211 1.62 -31.22 11.53
C THR A 211 1.42 -30.25 12.69
N PHE A 212 0.57 -30.58 13.65
CA PHE A 212 0.33 -29.74 14.83
C PHE A 212 1.55 -29.64 15.76
N LEU A 213 2.31 -30.72 15.94
CA LEU A 213 3.53 -30.70 16.76
C LEU A 213 4.63 -29.80 16.16
N MET A 214 4.73 -29.77 14.83
CA MET A 214 5.75 -28.96 14.15
C MET A 214 5.37 -27.47 14.01
N GLN A 215 4.08 -27.16 14.09
CA GLN A 215 3.53 -25.82 13.88
C GLN A 215 4.16 -24.71 14.74
N PRO A 216 4.30 -24.83 16.08
CA PRO A 216 4.81 -23.74 16.90
C PRO A 216 6.26 -23.36 16.52
N ARG A 217 7.10 -24.34 16.19
CA ARG A 217 8.48 -24.10 15.77
C ARG A 217 8.57 -23.42 14.41
N LEU A 218 7.78 -23.89 13.44
CA LEU A 218 7.68 -23.27 12.11
C LEU A 218 7.17 -21.84 12.17
N LYS A 219 6.22 -21.56 13.07
CA LYS A 219 5.69 -20.21 13.29
C LYS A 219 6.78 -19.25 13.76
N THR A 220 7.50 -19.58 14.81
CA THR A 220 8.57 -18.71 15.36
C THR A 220 9.68 -18.46 14.35
N LEU A 221 10.11 -19.50 13.61
CA LEU A 221 11.12 -19.37 12.57
C LEU A 221 10.63 -18.50 11.39
N SER A 222 9.37 -18.64 11.01
CA SER A 222 8.78 -17.83 9.94
C SER A 222 8.67 -16.35 10.33
N GLU A 223 8.25 -16.04 11.56
CA GLU A 223 8.18 -14.68 12.09
C GLU A 223 9.57 -14.02 12.13
N SER A 224 10.60 -14.74 12.60
CA SER A 224 11.99 -14.24 12.60
C SER A 224 12.50 -13.98 11.18
N ALA A 225 12.29 -14.92 10.25
CA ALA A 225 12.72 -14.77 8.87
C ALA A 225 12.05 -13.59 8.17
N GLN A 226 10.80 -13.30 8.51
CA GLN A 226 10.06 -12.16 7.99
C GLN A 226 10.61 -10.83 8.52
N GLN A 227 10.87 -10.73 9.84
CA GLN A 227 11.48 -9.54 10.43
C GLN A 227 12.83 -9.22 9.79
N GLU A 228 13.68 -10.22 9.61
CA GLU A 228 14.99 -10.06 8.97
C GLU A 228 14.88 -9.67 7.48
N ALA A 229 13.84 -10.14 6.78
CA ALA A 229 13.56 -9.70 5.43
C ALA A 229 13.15 -8.21 5.37
N HIS A 230 12.38 -7.73 6.36
CA HIS A 230 12.07 -6.31 6.52
C HIS A 230 13.33 -5.47 6.77
N ASP A 231 14.19 -5.92 7.68
CA ASP A 231 15.45 -5.23 8.02
C ASP A 231 16.36 -5.10 6.79
N LYS A 232 16.50 -6.19 6.01
CA LYS A 232 17.24 -6.16 4.75
C LYS A 232 16.66 -5.15 3.77
N HIS A 233 15.35 -5.14 3.61
CA HIS A 233 14.68 -4.24 2.67
C HIS A 233 14.82 -2.77 3.11
N SER A 234 14.73 -2.51 4.42
CA SER A 234 14.93 -1.18 4.99
C SER A 234 16.35 -0.65 4.70
N VAL A 235 17.39 -1.45 4.96
CA VAL A 235 18.79 -1.07 4.66
C VAL A 235 19.00 -0.81 3.17
N LEU A 236 18.37 -1.61 2.30
CA LEU A 236 18.46 -1.43 0.85
C LEU A 236 17.84 -0.10 0.41
N VAL A 237 16.61 0.18 0.83
CA VAL A 237 15.88 1.41 0.49
C VAL A 237 16.62 2.64 1.05
N GLU A 238 17.08 2.60 2.30
CA GLU A 238 17.88 3.65 2.93
C GLU A 238 19.15 3.95 2.10
N THR A 239 19.88 2.90 1.71
CA THR A 239 21.12 3.04 0.92
C THR A 239 20.87 3.61 -0.47
N LEU A 240 19.81 3.14 -1.16
CA LEU A 240 19.47 3.60 -2.51
C LEU A 240 18.97 5.06 -2.48
N SER A 241 18.17 5.42 -1.48
CA SER A 241 17.68 6.79 -1.32
C SER A 241 18.80 7.81 -1.07
N GLY A 242 19.90 7.39 -0.43
CA GLY A 242 21.06 8.22 -0.14
C GLY A 242 22.30 7.90 -0.99
N LEU A 243 22.15 7.25 -2.16
CA LEU A 243 23.27 6.69 -2.92
C LEU A 243 24.31 7.74 -3.32
N GLU A 244 23.89 8.94 -3.70
CA GLU A 244 24.77 10.05 -4.03
C GLU A 244 25.66 10.43 -2.82
N THR A 245 25.03 10.64 -1.65
CA THR A 245 25.73 10.95 -0.39
C THR A 245 26.70 9.84 0.00
N VAL A 246 26.28 8.58 -0.14
CA VAL A 246 27.12 7.39 0.14
C VAL A 246 28.37 7.40 -0.73
N LYS A 247 28.25 7.73 -2.02
CA LYS A 247 29.39 7.82 -2.94
C LYS A 247 30.29 9.01 -2.63
N LEU A 248 29.72 10.19 -2.37
CA LEU A 248 30.49 11.40 -2.05
C LEU A 248 31.29 11.25 -0.76
N LEU A 249 30.73 10.58 0.26
CA LEU A 249 31.41 10.34 1.54
C LEU A 249 32.33 9.12 1.54
N GLY A 250 32.39 8.35 0.44
CA GLY A 250 33.13 7.10 0.41
C GLY A 250 32.62 6.02 1.38
N ALA A 251 31.35 6.16 1.87
CA ALA A 251 30.76 5.30 2.90
C ALA A 251 30.33 3.91 2.41
N GLY A 252 30.58 3.57 1.14
CA GLY A 252 30.16 2.31 0.53
C GLY A 252 30.65 1.05 1.26
N GLY A 253 31.88 1.08 1.82
CA GLY A 253 32.42 -0.03 2.61
C GLY A 253 31.62 -0.32 3.88
N LEU A 254 31.23 0.73 4.61
CA LEU A 254 30.44 0.63 5.84
C LEU A 254 29.05 0.04 5.56
N LEU A 255 28.33 0.60 4.57
CA LEU A 255 26.98 0.15 4.22
C LEU A 255 26.98 -1.25 3.63
N ARG A 256 28.01 -1.60 2.83
CA ARG A 256 28.19 -2.99 2.35
C ARG A 256 28.37 -3.98 3.51
N LYS A 257 29.13 -3.62 4.54
CA LYS A 257 29.30 -4.44 5.75
C LYS A 257 27.97 -4.60 6.50
N ARG A 258 27.22 -3.51 6.70
CA ARG A 258 25.89 -3.53 7.32
C ARG A 258 24.90 -4.41 6.53
N PHE A 259 24.82 -4.22 5.22
CA PHE A 259 23.97 -5.02 4.35
C PHE A 259 24.33 -6.50 4.37
N LYS A 260 25.66 -6.82 4.30
CA LYS A 260 26.14 -8.20 4.40
C LYS A 260 25.76 -8.86 5.72
N SER A 261 25.82 -8.14 6.83
CA SER A 261 25.40 -8.64 8.15
C SER A 261 23.92 -9.04 8.14
N VAL A 262 23.04 -8.15 7.67
CA VAL A 262 21.59 -8.41 7.63
C VAL A 262 21.25 -9.54 6.66
N VAL A 263 21.88 -9.56 5.47
CA VAL A 263 21.69 -10.67 4.50
C VAL A 263 22.18 -12.00 5.08
N THR A 264 23.29 -12.01 5.80
CA THR A 264 23.80 -13.24 6.43
C THR A 264 22.84 -13.77 7.49
N GLN A 265 22.26 -12.88 8.29
CA GLN A 265 21.28 -13.25 9.30
C GLN A 265 20.01 -13.80 8.66
N GLN A 266 19.44 -13.08 7.68
CA GLN A 266 18.29 -13.54 6.92
C GLN A 266 18.54 -14.92 6.25
N ALA A 267 19.73 -15.13 5.67
CA ALA A 267 20.07 -16.40 5.03
C ALA A 267 20.09 -17.56 6.04
N LYS A 268 20.58 -17.33 7.26
CA LYS A 268 20.58 -18.34 8.33
C LYS A 268 19.16 -18.72 8.75
N SER A 269 18.30 -17.72 9.04
CA SER A 269 16.92 -17.97 9.45
C SER A 269 16.09 -18.59 8.33
N ALA A 270 16.34 -18.19 7.08
CA ALA A 270 15.71 -18.80 5.91
C ALA A 270 16.16 -20.27 5.73
N ASP A 271 17.44 -20.59 5.96
CA ASP A 271 17.94 -21.96 5.91
C ASP A 271 17.34 -22.84 7.01
N GLU A 272 17.28 -22.33 8.25
CA GLU A 272 16.60 -23.04 9.35
C GLU A 272 15.13 -23.32 9.03
N THR A 273 14.41 -22.32 8.53
CA THR A 273 13.01 -22.48 8.11
C THR A 273 12.87 -23.54 7.01
N LYS A 274 13.75 -23.50 5.99
CA LYS A 274 13.76 -24.49 4.92
C LYS A 274 14.05 -25.89 5.44
N ARG A 275 15.02 -26.03 6.33
CA ARG A 275 15.39 -27.34 6.92
C ARG A 275 14.22 -27.97 7.67
N HIS A 276 13.52 -27.18 8.50
CA HIS A 276 12.33 -27.67 9.19
C HIS A 276 11.19 -27.98 8.24
N THR A 277 10.99 -27.17 7.20
CA THR A 277 9.98 -27.44 6.17
C THR A 277 10.28 -28.72 5.39
N PHE A 278 11.53 -28.92 4.97
CA PHE A 278 11.92 -30.13 4.27
C PHE A 278 11.79 -31.38 5.16
N PHE A 279 12.18 -31.27 6.44
CA PHE A 279 11.98 -32.37 7.39
C PHE A 279 10.50 -32.73 7.50
N SER A 280 9.62 -31.74 7.66
CA SER A 280 8.17 -31.95 7.71
C SER A 280 7.65 -32.59 6.42
N THR A 281 8.05 -32.07 5.26
CA THR A 281 7.60 -32.59 3.95
C THR A 281 8.07 -34.02 3.72
N ASN A 282 9.34 -34.32 4.00
CA ASN A 282 9.87 -35.68 3.86
C ASN A 282 9.15 -36.64 4.79
N LEU A 283 8.96 -36.29 6.06
CA LEU A 283 8.27 -37.12 7.02
C LEU A 283 6.81 -37.40 6.61
N THR A 284 6.09 -36.41 6.08
CA THR A 284 4.73 -36.60 5.59
C THR A 284 4.70 -37.52 4.35
N THR A 285 5.69 -37.42 3.48
CA THR A 285 5.80 -38.31 2.30
C THR A 285 6.10 -39.75 2.72
N GLU A 286 7.01 -39.95 3.68
CA GLU A 286 7.32 -41.29 4.21
C GLU A 286 6.11 -41.93 4.91
N ILE A 287 5.32 -41.15 5.66
CA ILE A 287 4.07 -41.64 6.25
C ILE A 287 3.11 -42.07 5.16
N GLN A 288 2.97 -41.31 4.07
CA GLN A 288 2.11 -41.66 2.95
C GLN A 288 2.55 -43.00 2.32
N GLN A 289 3.85 -43.20 2.12
CA GLN A 289 4.39 -44.47 1.59
C GLN A 289 4.16 -45.63 2.57
N ALA A 290 4.42 -45.41 3.87
CA ALA A 290 4.17 -46.43 4.89
C ALA A 290 2.69 -46.85 4.95
N VAL A 291 1.76 -45.91 4.80
CA VAL A 291 0.33 -46.19 4.71
C VAL A 291 0.01 -47.04 3.47
N GLN A 292 0.58 -46.71 2.30
CA GLN A 292 0.36 -47.51 1.09
C GLN A 292 0.87 -48.94 1.24
N ILE A 293 2.06 -49.12 1.81
CA ILE A 293 2.60 -50.44 2.12
C ILE A 293 1.69 -51.18 3.10
N SER A 294 1.22 -50.51 4.14
CA SER A 294 0.30 -51.13 5.13
C SER A 294 -1.04 -51.54 4.52
N VAL A 295 -1.59 -50.71 3.62
CA VAL A 295 -2.82 -51.05 2.87
C VAL A 295 -2.63 -52.32 2.03
N VAL A 296 -1.48 -52.42 1.32
CA VAL A 296 -1.14 -53.62 0.53
C VAL A 296 -0.97 -54.84 1.45
N THR A 297 -0.29 -54.67 2.60
CA THR A 297 -0.06 -55.75 3.56
C THR A 297 -1.38 -56.28 4.14
N VAL A 298 -2.24 -55.36 4.65
CA VAL A 298 -3.58 -55.75 5.16
C VAL A 298 -4.42 -56.40 4.03
N GLY A 299 -4.34 -55.81 2.83
CA GLY A 299 -5.02 -56.37 1.66
C GLY A 299 -4.55 -57.77 1.28
N ALA A 300 -3.24 -58.03 1.33
CA ALA A 300 -2.71 -59.37 1.08
C ALA A 300 -3.23 -60.41 2.10
N ILE A 301 -3.32 -60.02 3.38
CA ILE A 301 -3.89 -60.87 4.42
C ILE A 301 -5.37 -61.17 4.14
N THR A 302 -6.18 -60.16 3.82
CA THR A 302 -7.62 -60.31 3.57
C THR A 302 -7.92 -61.07 2.27
N VAL A 303 -7.07 -61.01 1.27
CA VAL A 303 -7.19 -61.83 0.04
C VAL A 303 -6.88 -63.30 0.33
N THR A 304 -5.87 -63.59 1.17
CA THR A 304 -5.56 -64.99 1.53
C THR A 304 -6.65 -65.64 2.38
N THR A 305 -7.45 -64.85 3.11
CA THR A 305 -8.66 -65.37 3.81
C THR A 305 -9.89 -65.50 2.90
N GLY A 306 -9.78 -65.12 1.62
CA GLY A 306 -10.85 -65.25 0.63
C GLY A 306 -11.95 -64.20 0.71
N GLU A 307 -11.77 -63.14 1.53
CA GLU A 307 -12.78 -62.10 1.72
C GLU A 307 -12.86 -61.14 0.53
N TYR A 308 -11.74 -60.83 -0.11
CA TYR A 308 -11.64 -59.84 -1.19
C TYR A 308 -10.75 -60.36 -2.34
N GLY A 309 -10.95 -59.80 -3.55
CA GLY A 309 -10.11 -60.12 -4.72
C GLY A 309 -8.89 -59.18 -4.83
N TYR A 310 -7.91 -59.59 -5.66
CA TYR A 310 -6.67 -58.81 -5.89
C TYR A 310 -6.92 -57.36 -6.37
N GLY A 311 -7.97 -57.16 -7.15
CA GLY A 311 -8.35 -55.81 -7.60
C GLY A 311 -8.74 -54.86 -6.47
N ALA A 312 -9.22 -55.39 -5.32
CA ALA A 312 -9.51 -54.56 -4.14
C ALA A 312 -8.24 -53.94 -3.54
N ILE A 313 -7.13 -54.72 -3.50
CA ILE A 313 -5.83 -54.18 -3.01
C ILE A 313 -5.40 -52.98 -3.86
N ILE A 314 -5.44 -53.14 -5.19
CA ILE A 314 -5.00 -52.08 -6.12
C ILE A 314 -5.91 -50.86 -6.02
N ALA A 315 -7.24 -51.08 -6.01
CA ALA A 315 -8.20 -49.99 -5.87
C ALA A 315 -8.03 -49.23 -4.55
N CYS A 316 -7.87 -49.90 -3.41
CA CYS A 316 -7.67 -49.32 -2.10
C CYS A 316 -6.32 -48.59 -2.01
N THR A 317 -5.26 -49.11 -2.65
CA THR A 317 -3.96 -48.41 -2.71
C THR A 317 -4.05 -47.09 -3.48
N ILE A 318 -4.76 -47.06 -4.64
CA ILE A 318 -5.00 -45.85 -5.41
C ILE A 318 -5.83 -44.84 -4.58
N LEU A 319 -6.91 -45.30 -3.94
CA LEU A 319 -7.79 -44.47 -3.12
C LEU A 319 -7.06 -43.93 -1.87
N SER A 320 -6.20 -44.72 -1.23
CA SER A 320 -5.43 -44.28 -0.06
C SER A 320 -4.51 -43.11 -0.40
N GLY A 321 -3.84 -43.15 -1.56
CA GLY A 321 -3.04 -42.04 -2.05
C GLY A 321 -3.87 -40.76 -2.24
N LYS A 322 -5.07 -40.88 -2.81
CA LYS A 322 -5.98 -39.73 -2.99
C LYS A 322 -6.57 -39.23 -1.68
N ALA A 323 -6.87 -40.09 -0.72
CA ALA A 323 -7.37 -39.72 0.61
C ALA A 323 -6.32 -38.94 1.43
N LEU A 324 -5.05 -39.32 1.34
CA LEU A 324 -3.94 -38.68 2.08
C LEU A 324 -3.46 -37.38 1.46
N LEU A 325 -3.59 -37.21 0.14
CA LEU A 325 -3.04 -36.09 -0.62
C LEU A 325 -3.44 -34.71 -0.06
N PRO A 326 -4.72 -34.42 0.26
CA PRO A 326 -5.11 -33.13 0.83
C PRO A 326 -4.43 -32.84 2.17
N PHE A 327 -4.20 -33.85 3.02
CA PHE A 327 -3.52 -33.68 4.32
C PHE A 327 -2.02 -33.41 4.17
N VAL A 328 -1.37 -34.09 3.21
CA VAL A 328 0.05 -33.81 2.87
C VAL A 328 0.20 -32.37 2.36
N GLN A 329 -0.68 -31.94 1.46
CA GLN A 329 -0.69 -30.58 0.95
C GLN A 329 -0.98 -29.56 2.06
N PHE A 330 -1.91 -29.86 2.96
CA PHE A 330 -2.23 -28.99 4.10
C PHE A 330 -1.02 -28.82 5.04
N ALA A 331 -0.25 -29.86 5.30
CA ALA A 331 0.98 -29.75 6.08
C ALA A 331 2.01 -28.80 5.43
N GLN A 332 2.15 -28.84 4.10
CA GLN A 332 3.01 -27.90 3.35
C GLN A 332 2.49 -26.46 3.39
N LEU A 333 1.15 -26.30 3.40
CA LEU A 333 0.50 -25.01 3.45
C LEU A 333 0.65 -24.30 4.80
N LEU A 334 0.70 -25.04 5.91
CA LEU A 334 0.78 -24.46 7.24
C LEU A 334 2.00 -23.56 7.43
N SER A 335 3.12 -23.89 6.78
CA SER A 335 4.29 -23.01 6.77
C SER A 335 4.00 -21.66 6.10
N ARG A 336 3.30 -21.66 4.97
CA ARG A 336 2.89 -20.43 4.25
C ARG A 336 1.78 -19.67 4.99
N LEU A 337 0.85 -20.38 5.63
CA LEU A 337 -0.23 -19.76 6.42
C LEU A 337 0.32 -18.88 7.55
N ASN A 338 1.40 -19.27 8.22
CA ASN A 338 2.01 -18.45 9.25
C ASN A 338 2.53 -17.11 8.71
N GLN A 339 3.16 -17.11 7.53
CA GLN A 339 3.61 -15.89 6.87
C GLN A 339 2.42 -15.00 6.49
N ILE A 340 1.36 -15.60 5.96
CA ILE A 340 0.13 -14.90 5.56
C ILE A 340 -0.57 -14.29 6.77
N VAL A 341 -0.69 -15.02 7.88
CA VAL A 341 -1.31 -14.51 9.11
C VAL A 341 -0.49 -13.36 9.70
N SER A 342 0.84 -13.43 9.64
CA SER A 342 1.71 -12.32 10.07
C SER A 342 1.55 -11.11 9.16
N GLY A 343 1.62 -11.30 7.83
CA GLY A 343 1.39 -10.24 6.85
C GLY A 343 -0.01 -9.62 6.97
N TYR A 344 -1.04 -10.45 7.18
CA TYR A 344 -2.39 -9.96 7.44
C TYR A 344 -2.45 -9.07 8.70
N LYS A 345 -1.77 -9.43 9.79
CA LYS A 345 -1.72 -8.59 11.00
C LYS A 345 -1.03 -7.25 10.74
N SER A 346 0.05 -7.23 9.94
CA SER A 346 0.73 -6.01 9.55
C SER A 346 -0.21 -5.10 8.73
N LEU A 347 -0.89 -5.66 7.73
CA LEU A 347 -1.88 -4.93 6.94
C LEU A 347 -3.09 -4.48 7.76
N ASP A 348 -3.60 -5.31 8.65
CA ASP A 348 -4.73 -4.96 9.52
C ASP A 348 -4.36 -3.83 10.48
N SER A 349 -3.12 -3.81 10.99
CA SER A 349 -2.60 -2.71 11.80
C SER A 349 -2.50 -1.40 11.00
N LEU A 350 -2.17 -1.48 9.70
CA LEU A 350 -2.16 -0.33 8.78
C LEU A 350 -3.58 0.18 8.52
N MET A 351 -4.52 -0.74 8.25
CA MET A 351 -5.94 -0.40 8.01
C MET A 351 -6.67 0.18 9.23
N LYS A 352 -6.15 -0.05 10.43
CA LYS A 352 -6.67 0.51 11.69
C LYS A 352 -6.05 1.85 12.06
N GLN A 353 -5.07 2.34 11.29
CA GLN A 353 -4.51 3.67 11.56
C GLN A 353 -5.55 4.75 11.27
N PRO A 354 -5.56 5.83 12.07
CA PRO A 354 -6.51 6.91 11.87
C PRO A 354 -6.28 7.60 10.53
N THR A 355 -7.37 7.84 9.82
CA THR A 355 -7.42 8.54 8.53
C THR A 355 -7.80 10.00 8.71
N GLU A 356 -7.52 10.80 7.69
CA GLU A 356 -7.94 12.21 7.65
C GLU A 356 -9.46 12.33 7.51
N HIS A 357 -10.07 11.43 6.72
CA HIS A 357 -11.51 11.30 6.56
C HIS A 357 -12.02 10.17 7.46
N ALA A 358 -12.22 10.45 8.74
CA ALA A 358 -12.76 9.46 9.67
C ALA A 358 -14.20 9.09 9.28
N LYS A 359 -14.49 7.79 9.21
CA LYS A 359 -15.85 7.29 8.93
C LYS A 359 -16.85 7.83 9.98
N GLY A 360 -17.90 8.50 9.50
CA GLY A 360 -18.94 9.09 10.35
C GLY A 360 -18.73 10.55 10.73
N ASN A 361 -17.63 11.19 10.37
CA ASN A 361 -17.48 12.62 10.50
C ASN A 361 -18.12 13.31 9.30
N GLU A 362 -19.18 14.06 9.54
CA GLU A 362 -19.74 15.00 8.57
C GLU A 362 -18.94 16.29 8.65
N TYR A 363 -18.14 16.57 7.61
CA TYR A 363 -17.43 17.82 7.50
C TYR A 363 -18.33 18.93 7.01
N MET A 364 -18.12 20.13 7.53
CA MET A 364 -18.82 21.32 7.08
C MET A 364 -18.26 21.72 5.70
N ARG A 365 -19.09 21.74 4.67
CA ARG A 365 -18.72 22.19 3.32
C ARG A 365 -18.93 23.69 3.18
N ARG A 366 -18.09 24.33 2.39
CA ARG A 366 -18.17 25.76 2.09
C ARG A 366 -18.07 26.01 0.59
N ASP A 367 -18.98 26.83 0.09
CA ASP A 367 -18.97 27.23 -1.33
C ASP A 367 -17.80 28.17 -1.66
N ARG A 368 -17.28 28.92 -0.67
CA ARG A 368 -16.21 29.89 -0.88
C ARG A 368 -15.37 30.14 0.37
N TYR A 369 -14.07 30.13 0.20
CA TYR A 369 -13.08 30.55 1.20
C TYR A 369 -12.70 32.00 0.97
N LEU A 370 -12.69 32.82 2.04
CA LEU A 370 -12.33 34.23 2.00
C LEU A 370 -10.84 34.46 2.33
N GLY A 371 -10.23 33.55 3.09
CA GLY A 371 -8.80 33.56 3.41
C GLY A 371 -8.45 34.20 4.75
N ARG A 372 -9.40 34.38 5.68
CA ARG A 372 -9.08 34.79 7.05
C ARG A 372 -8.56 33.60 7.84
N ILE A 373 -7.42 33.77 8.54
CA ILE A 373 -6.80 32.70 9.36
C ILE A 373 -6.62 33.25 10.78
N GLU A 374 -6.99 32.44 11.79
CA GLU A 374 -6.86 32.80 13.19
C GLU A 374 -6.26 31.63 13.99
N PHE A 375 -5.20 31.92 14.75
CA PHE A 375 -4.58 31.00 15.72
C PHE A 375 -4.97 31.48 17.11
N ASP A 376 -5.49 30.57 17.93
CA ASP A 376 -5.84 30.82 19.32
C ASP A 376 -5.16 29.82 20.26
N ASN A 377 -4.14 30.25 20.99
CA ASN A 377 -3.37 29.45 21.94
C ASN A 377 -2.89 28.10 21.41
N VAL A 378 -2.46 28.05 20.15
CA VAL A 378 -2.08 26.84 19.45
C VAL A 378 -0.77 26.29 19.96
N GLY A 379 -0.77 24.99 20.31
CA GLY A 379 0.42 24.23 20.65
C GLY A 379 0.49 22.91 19.87
N TYR A 380 1.72 22.53 19.50
CA TYR A 380 2.00 21.30 18.77
C TYR A 380 3.41 20.76 19.05
N SER A 381 3.51 19.44 19.26
CA SER A 381 4.77 18.69 19.39
C SER A 381 4.81 17.55 18.38
N TYR A 382 5.97 17.33 17.78
CA TYR A 382 6.16 16.13 16.94
C TYR A 382 6.23 14.86 17.80
N PRO A 383 5.63 13.73 17.37
CA PRO A 383 5.60 12.49 18.15
C PRO A 383 6.99 11.94 18.55
N SER A 384 8.04 12.34 17.84
CA SER A 384 9.42 11.90 18.06
C SER A 384 10.29 12.88 18.86
N GLN A 385 9.71 13.99 19.35
CA GLN A 385 10.44 15.06 20.04
C GLN A 385 9.80 15.37 21.38
N ASP A 386 10.62 15.49 22.42
CA ASP A 386 10.18 15.87 23.77
C ASP A 386 9.89 17.37 23.91
N SER A 387 10.32 18.20 22.94
CA SER A 387 10.12 19.65 22.95
C SER A 387 8.95 20.05 22.06
N ASN A 388 8.23 21.10 22.48
CA ASN A 388 7.16 21.70 21.69
C ASN A 388 7.72 22.40 20.46
N ALA A 389 7.24 22.03 19.26
CA ALA A 389 7.55 22.77 18.04
C ALA A 389 6.83 24.12 17.98
N ILE A 390 5.65 24.19 18.57
CA ILE A 390 4.80 25.39 18.71
C ILE A 390 4.26 25.43 20.14
N GLU A 391 4.37 26.59 20.80
CA GLU A 391 3.91 26.78 22.18
C GLU A 391 3.05 28.03 22.31
N LYS A 392 1.72 27.82 22.51
CA LYS A 392 0.74 28.90 22.79
C LYS A 392 0.79 30.06 21.79
N ILE A 393 0.88 29.78 20.49
CA ILE A 393 0.88 30.83 19.46
C ILE A 393 -0.54 31.34 19.24
N SER A 394 -0.70 32.68 19.24
CA SER A 394 -1.93 33.37 18.91
C SER A 394 -1.65 34.52 17.96
N PHE A 395 -2.27 34.55 16.79
CA PHE A 395 -2.24 35.64 15.81
C PHE A 395 -3.40 35.54 14.84
N LYS A 396 -3.67 36.61 14.12
CA LYS A 396 -4.73 36.69 13.11
C LYS A 396 -4.18 37.25 11.82
N ILE A 397 -4.64 36.70 10.71
CA ILE A 397 -4.41 37.17 9.35
C ILE A 397 -5.77 37.57 8.79
N ALA A 398 -5.96 38.80 8.41
CA ALA A 398 -7.18 39.25 7.76
C ALA A 398 -7.24 38.77 6.30
N LYS A 399 -8.44 38.76 5.70
CA LYS A 399 -8.60 38.52 4.27
C LYS A 399 -7.71 39.45 3.46
N GLY A 400 -6.92 38.89 2.53
CA GLY A 400 -6.01 39.66 1.66
C GLY A 400 -4.78 40.22 2.34
N GLU A 401 -4.62 40.05 3.66
CA GLU A 401 -3.43 40.48 4.38
C GLU A 401 -2.22 39.62 4.02
N ARG A 402 -1.06 40.24 3.85
CA ARG A 402 0.20 39.58 3.49
C ARG A 402 1.18 39.65 4.66
N ILE A 403 1.46 38.47 5.26
CA ILE A 403 2.28 38.37 6.48
C ILE A 403 3.54 37.53 6.21
N GLY A 404 4.70 38.04 6.68
CA GLY A 404 5.95 37.30 6.71
C GLY A 404 6.20 36.64 8.06
N LEU A 405 6.51 35.34 8.07
CA LEU A 405 7.03 34.64 9.24
C LEU A 405 8.54 34.55 9.16
N VAL A 406 9.22 35.17 10.12
CA VAL A 406 10.68 35.24 10.18
C VAL A 406 11.16 34.64 11.51
N GLY A 407 12.33 34.06 11.53
CA GLY A 407 12.91 33.46 12.73
C GLY A 407 14.04 32.48 12.40
N ARG A 408 14.73 32.00 13.43
CA ARG A 408 15.84 31.05 13.26
C ARG A 408 15.38 29.71 12.65
N VAL A 409 16.32 28.96 12.10
CA VAL A 409 16.04 27.56 11.65
C VAL A 409 15.58 26.74 12.87
N GLY A 410 14.53 25.95 12.72
CA GLY A 410 13.96 25.19 13.82
C GLY A 410 12.98 25.92 14.74
N SER A 411 12.66 27.21 14.47
CA SER A 411 11.74 27.99 15.32
C SER A 411 10.25 27.65 15.18
N GLY A 412 9.86 26.71 14.28
CA GLY A 412 8.48 26.26 14.11
C GLY A 412 7.72 26.87 12.93
N LYS A 413 8.33 27.69 12.07
CA LYS A 413 7.67 28.37 10.94
C LYS A 413 6.97 27.42 9.96
N THR A 414 7.69 26.42 9.46
CA THR A 414 7.14 25.38 8.57
C THR A 414 6.00 24.60 9.23
N THR A 415 6.07 24.40 10.55
CA THR A 415 5.01 23.71 11.32
C THR A 415 3.71 24.52 11.29
N ILE A 416 3.76 25.85 11.34
CA ILE A 416 2.58 26.72 11.20
C ILE A 416 1.90 26.50 9.85
N GLY A 417 2.67 26.49 8.75
CA GLY A 417 2.13 26.21 7.41
C GLY A 417 1.45 24.83 7.31
N LYS A 418 2.09 23.81 7.90
CA LYS A 418 1.55 22.44 7.93
C LYS A 418 0.31 22.31 8.81
N LEU A 419 0.19 23.09 9.86
CA LEU A 419 -1.01 23.15 10.70
C LEU A 419 -2.19 23.80 9.96
N ILE A 420 -1.96 24.92 9.23
CA ILE A 420 -3.02 25.58 8.45
C ILE A 420 -3.58 24.65 7.36
N THR A 421 -2.71 23.88 6.69
CA THR A 421 -3.11 22.90 5.67
C THR A 421 -3.75 21.63 6.25
N ARG A 422 -3.93 21.59 7.59
CA ARG A 422 -4.44 20.40 8.29
C ARG A 422 -3.63 19.12 8.01
N LEU A 423 -2.34 19.25 7.65
CA LEU A 423 -1.43 18.10 7.59
C LEU A 423 -1.13 17.58 9.00
N PHE A 424 -1.11 18.50 9.96
CA PHE A 424 -1.07 18.22 11.40
C PHE A 424 -2.27 18.87 12.08
N LEU A 425 -2.73 18.28 13.18
CA LEU A 425 -3.76 18.84 14.02
C LEU A 425 -3.15 19.48 15.28
N PRO A 426 -3.63 20.66 15.72
CA PRO A 426 -3.16 21.26 16.96
C PRO A 426 -3.52 20.35 18.15
N GLN A 427 -2.55 20.18 19.08
CA GLN A 427 -2.75 19.42 20.32
C GLN A 427 -3.44 20.26 21.38
N THR A 428 -3.19 21.58 21.39
CA THR A 428 -3.87 22.56 22.24
C THR A 428 -4.29 23.76 21.41
N GLY A 429 -5.33 24.46 21.85
CA GLY A 429 -5.87 25.62 21.13
C GLY A 429 -6.67 25.25 19.90
N SER A 430 -6.95 26.25 19.06
CA SER A 430 -7.73 26.10 17.83
C SER A 430 -7.16 26.96 16.69
N ILE A 431 -7.35 26.47 15.46
CA ILE A 431 -7.04 27.20 14.23
C ILE A 431 -8.34 27.36 13.47
N LEU A 432 -8.67 28.59 13.14
CA LEU A 432 -9.90 28.92 12.44
C LEU A 432 -9.56 29.43 11.03
N ILE A 433 -10.25 28.92 10.02
CA ILE A 433 -10.28 29.49 8.67
C ILE A 433 -11.65 30.08 8.46
N ASP A 434 -11.71 31.38 8.19
CA ASP A 434 -12.94 32.15 8.05
C ASP A 434 -13.94 31.97 9.22
N GLY A 435 -13.41 31.82 10.45
CA GLY A 435 -14.18 31.65 11.68
C GLY A 435 -14.62 30.21 12.00
N ILE A 436 -14.27 29.23 11.17
CA ILE A 436 -14.57 27.82 11.40
C ILE A 436 -13.30 27.07 11.76
N ASP A 437 -13.36 26.24 12.82
CA ASP A 437 -12.23 25.39 13.23
C ASP A 437 -11.87 24.38 12.12
N ILE A 438 -10.56 24.30 11.81
CA ILE A 438 -10.07 23.38 10.77
C ILE A 438 -10.44 21.92 11.00
N ARG A 439 -10.74 21.54 12.25
CA ARG A 439 -11.19 20.18 12.60
C ARG A 439 -12.59 19.86 12.05
N GLN A 440 -13.40 20.89 11.78
CA GLN A 440 -14.75 20.75 11.24
C GLN A 440 -14.80 20.82 9.70
N LEU A 441 -13.72 21.27 9.05
CA LEU A 441 -13.62 21.41 7.60
C LEU A 441 -12.99 20.15 6.97
N ASP A 442 -13.38 19.84 5.75
CA ASP A 442 -12.75 18.74 4.99
C ASP A 442 -11.28 19.08 4.66
N PRO A 443 -10.30 18.18 4.99
CA PRO A 443 -8.89 18.43 4.68
C PRO A 443 -8.60 18.65 3.21
N SER A 444 -9.31 17.93 2.33
CA SER A 444 -9.15 18.06 0.87
C SER A 444 -9.61 19.43 0.41
N GLU A 445 -10.76 19.89 0.89
CA GLU A 445 -11.31 21.19 0.57
C GLU A 445 -10.43 22.34 1.06
N ILE A 446 -9.87 22.25 2.28
CA ILE A 446 -8.90 23.22 2.78
C ILE A 446 -7.70 23.32 1.82
N ARG A 447 -7.12 22.17 1.43
CA ARG A 447 -5.91 22.12 0.56
C ARG A 447 -6.20 22.55 -0.88
N GLU A 448 -7.41 22.36 -1.37
CA GLU A 448 -7.83 22.87 -2.66
C GLU A 448 -7.85 24.39 -2.71
N ASN A 449 -8.13 25.05 -1.59
CA ASN A 449 -8.20 26.50 -1.46
C ASN A 449 -6.90 27.13 -0.95
N ILE A 450 -5.81 26.36 -0.82
CA ILE A 450 -4.50 26.83 -0.39
C ILE A 450 -3.44 26.47 -1.44
N GLY A 451 -2.77 27.47 -1.97
CA GLY A 451 -1.57 27.30 -2.79
C GLY A 451 -0.35 27.14 -1.87
N TYR A 452 0.10 25.91 -1.67
CA TYR A 452 1.22 25.61 -0.78
C TYR A 452 2.51 25.34 -1.57
N VAL A 453 3.57 26.07 -1.26
CA VAL A 453 4.94 25.81 -1.73
C VAL A 453 5.75 25.27 -0.56
N SER A 454 6.23 24.05 -0.69
CA SER A 454 7.09 23.41 0.32
C SER A 454 8.55 23.82 0.15
N GLN A 455 9.29 23.83 1.26
CA GLN A 455 10.73 24.14 1.27
C GLN A 455 11.52 23.18 0.36
N GLU A 456 11.19 21.89 0.35
CA GLU A 456 11.78 20.90 -0.55
C GLU A 456 10.85 20.67 -1.74
N PRO A 457 11.31 20.99 -2.98
CA PRO A 457 10.50 20.75 -4.18
C PRO A 457 10.40 19.27 -4.47
N TRP A 458 9.17 18.77 -4.65
CA TRP A 458 8.90 17.39 -5.02
C TRP A 458 8.13 17.32 -6.35
N LEU A 459 8.66 16.57 -7.31
CA LEU A 459 8.09 16.37 -8.64
C LEU A 459 7.85 14.88 -8.89
N ILE A 460 6.78 14.58 -9.63
CA ILE A 460 6.47 13.21 -10.08
C ILE A 460 7.09 12.96 -11.45
N ALA A 461 7.35 11.68 -11.75
CA ALA A 461 7.61 11.26 -13.12
C ALA A 461 6.38 11.55 -13.99
N GLY A 462 6.57 12.27 -15.10
CA GLY A 462 5.51 12.72 -15.99
C GLY A 462 5.86 14.03 -16.68
N THR A 463 4.93 14.61 -17.45
CA THR A 463 5.19 15.86 -18.16
C THR A 463 5.28 17.06 -17.22
N ILE A 464 5.89 18.15 -17.69
CA ILE A 464 5.90 19.44 -16.96
C ILE A 464 4.47 19.90 -16.72
N GLU A 465 3.60 19.80 -17.73
CA GLU A 465 2.17 20.13 -17.62
C GLU A 465 1.49 19.35 -16.50
N GLN A 466 1.68 18.01 -16.45
CA GLN A 466 1.15 17.15 -15.38
C GLN A 466 1.69 17.53 -14.01
N ASN A 467 2.94 17.97 -13.92
CA ASN A 467 3.52 18.42 -12.66
C ASN A 467 2.97 19.77 -12.18
N ILE A 468 2.66 20.71 -13.08
CA ILE A 468 2.04 21.99 -12.73
C ILE A 468 0.57 21.79 -12.35
N SER A 469 -0.18 20.96 -13.10
CA SER A 469 -1.60 20.69 -12.86
C SER A 469 -1.86 19.66 -11.78
N LEU A 470 -0.84 19.12 -11.12
CA LEU A 470 -0.99 18.07 -10.11
C LEU A 470 -1.94 18.48 -8.99
N GLY A 471 -2.95 17.63 -8.75
CA GLY A 471 -3.99 17.89 -7.73
C GLY A 471 -5.04 18.92 -8.14
N ALA A 472 -5.12 19.23 -9.42
CA ALA A 472 -6.12 20.14 -9.97
C ALA A 472 -6.86 19.48 -11.14
N SER A 473 -8.19 19.41 -11.05
CA SER A 473 -9.07 19.02 -12.14
C SER A 473 -9.49 20.25 -12.95
N ASP A 474 -9.69 20.07 -14.25
CA ASP A 474 -10.26 21.08 -15.16
C ASP A 474 -9.50 22.40 -15.29
N ILE A 475 -8.14 22.33 -15.28
CA ILE A 475 -7.31 23.50 -15.53
C ILE A 475 -7.16 23.77 -17.02
N LYS A 476 -7.35 25.03 -17.39
CA LYS A 476 -7.13 25.49 -18.76
C LYS A 476 -5.63 25.63 -19.04
N SER A 477 -5.23 25.38 -20.29
CA SER A 477 -3.84 25.54 -20.72
C SER A 477 -3.32 26.98 -20.49
N GLU A 478 -4.20 28.00 -20.58
CA GLU A 478 -3.86 29.39 -20.33
C GLU A 478 -3.42 29.61 -18.88
N ASP A 479 -4.10 28.98 -17.90
CA ASP A 479 -3.75 29.10 -16.47
C ASP A 479 -2.41 28.44 -16.18
N ILE A 480 -2.09 27.32 -16.84
CA ILE A 480 -0.78 26.65 -16.72
C ILE A 480 0.33 27.56 -17.26
N ILE A 481 0.12 28.19 -18.41
CA ILE A 481 1.08 29.10 -19.03
C ILE A 481 1.27 30.34 -18.15
N GLU A 482 0.19 30.91 -17.61
CA GLU A 482 0.24 32.05 -16.70
C GLU A 482 1.01 31.72 -15.42
N ALA A 483 0.69 30.60 -14.77
CA ALA A 483 1.39 30.14 -13.58
C ALA A 483 2.89 29.90 -13.84
N ALA A 484 3.24 29.30 -14.97
CA ALA A 484 4.62 29.11 -15.39
C ALA A 484 5.34 30.43 -15.66
N LYS A 485 4.67 31.45 -16.16
CA LYS A 485 5.23 32.78 -16.39
C LYS A 485 5.51 33.49 -15.07
N ILE A 486 4.57 33.47 -14.14
CA ILE A 486 4.69 34.12 -12.82
C ILE A 486 5.81 33.45 -12.01
N SER A 487 5.85 32.13 -11.98
CA SER A 487 6.89 31.38 -11.28
C SER A 487 8.27 31.42 -11.95
N THR A 488 8.40 32.08 -13.12
CA THR A 488 9.60 32.11 -14.00
C THR A 488 9.94 30.77 -14.67
N ALA A 489 9.13 29.73 -14.49
CA ALA A 489 9.35 28.41 -15.10
C ALA A 489 9.33 28.46 -16.63
N SER A 490 8.54 29.35 -17.23
CA SER A 490 8.47 29.53 -18.70
C SER A 490 9.84 29.80 -19.36
N GLU A 491 10.79 30.40 -18.62
CA GLU A 491 12.13 30.72 -19.18
C GLU A 491 12.93 29.48 -19.57
N PHE A 492 12.83 28.40 -18.80
CA PHE A 492 13.50 27.15 -19.15
C PHE A 492 12.59 26.21 -19.94
N ILE A 493 11.27 26.22 -19.69
CA ILE A 493 10.30 25.40 -20.45
C ILE A 493 10.40 25.72 -21.95
N ASN A 494 10.43 27.00 -22.30
CA ASN A 494 10.51 27.46 -23.71
C ASN A 494 11.84 27.12 -24.40
N LYS A 495 12.88 26.76 -23.64
CA LYS A 495 14.16 26.29 -24.20
C LYS A 495 14.13 24.83 -24.59
N HIS A 496 13.18 24.05 -24.07
CA HIS A 496 13.01 22.64 -24.43
C HIS A 496 12.19 22.51 -25.71
N THR A 497 12.61 21.63 -26.61
CA THR A 497 11.92 21.40 -27.90
C THR A 497 10.49 20.90 -27.72
N LYS A 498 10.20 20.19 -26.62
CA LYS A 498 8.88 19.66 -26.28
C LYS A 498 8.05 20.59 -25.38
N GLY A 499 8.64 21.71 -24.89
CA GLY A 499 7.95 22.66 -24.03
C GLY A 499 7.30 22.00 -22.81
N PHE A 500 6.02 22.30 -22.56
CA PHE A 500 5.24 21.73 -21.46
C PHE A 500 5.06 20.20 -21.51
N LYS A 501 5.16 19.59 -22.70
CA LYS A 501 5.10 18.13 -22.91
C LYS A 501 6.43 17.43 -22.63
N GLN A 502 7.47 18.13 -22.18
CA GLN A 502 8.72 17.52 -21.75
C GLN A 502 8.45 16.61 -20.55
N VAL A 503 8.85 15.34 -20.69
CA VAL A 503 8.74 14.34 -19.61
C VAL A 503 9.91 14.52 -18.63
N LEU A 504 9.60 14.51 -17.36
CA LEU A 504 10.53 14.56 -16.25
C LEU A 504 10.66 13.15 -15.65
N ASP A 505 11.87 12.80 -15.25
CA ASP A 505 12.13 11.60 -14.48
C ASP A 505 11.72 11.75 -13.01
N GLU A 506 11.82 10.67 -12.23
CA GLU A 506 11.50 10.66 -10.81
C GLU A 506 12.22 11.81 -10.07
N ARG A 507 11.49 12.52 -9.20
CA ARG A 507 11.98 13.68 -8.44
C ARG A 507 12.54 14.80 -9.33
N GLY A 508 12.20 14.82 -10.63
CA GLY A 508 12.68 15.80 -11.60
C GLY A 508 14.19 15.74 -11.80
N GLU A 509 14.77 14.53 -11.85
CA GLU A 509 16.19 14.38 -12.19
C GLU A 509 16.50 15.09 -13.51
N GLY A 510 17.70 15.69 -13.60
CA GLY A 510 18.09 16.51 -14.74
C GLY A 510 17.69 18.00 -14.66
N LEU A 511 16.77 18.39 -13.77
CA LEU A 511 16.46 19.81 -13.52
C LEU A 511 17.34 20.39 -12.41
N SER A 512 17.74 21.67 -12.55
CA SER A 512 18.39 22.40 -11.45
C SER A 512 17.43 22.63 -10.28
N GLY A 513 17.96 22.85 -9.06
CA GLY A 513 17.13 23.15 -7.88
C GLY A 513 16.17 24.33 -8.09
N GLY A 514 16.63 25.39 -8.75
CA GLY A 514 15.79 26.55 -9.07
C GLY A 514 14.68 26.23 -10.08
N GLN A 515 14.93 25.36 -11.06
CA GLN A 515 13.91 24.90 -12.02
C GLN A 515 12.84 24.04 -11.33
N LYS A 516 13.25 23.11 -10.45
CA LYS A 516 12.31 22.32 -9.64
C LYS A 516 11.44 23.23 -8.75
N GLN A 517 12.05 24.21 -8.13
CA GLN A 517 11.34 25.17 -7.28
C GLN A 517 10.37 26.02 -8.08
N ALA A 518 10.75 26.51 -9.27
CA ALA A 518 9.87 27.26 -10.16
C ALA A 518 8.62 26.44 -10.57
N LEU A 519 8.77 25.14 -10.84
CA LEU A 519 7.63 24.25 -11.13
C LEU A 519 6.72 24.05 -9.92
N THR A 520 7.30 23.92 -8.71
CA THR A 520 6.52 23.79 -7.47
C THR A 520 5.75 25.08 -7.16
N VAL A 521 6.36 26.23 -7.42
CA VAL A 521 5.67 27.53 -7.33
C VAL A 521 4.54 27.62 -8.36
N ALA A 522 4.78 27.26 -9.64
CA ALA A 522 3.73 27.24 -10.66
C ALA A 522 2.53 26.37 -10.25
N ARG A 523 2.78 25.20 -9.67
CA ARG A 523 1.74 24.29 -9.13
C ARG A 523 0.86 24.97 -8.07
N ALA A 524 1.46 25.73 -7.17
CA ALA A 524 0.72 26.44 -6.14
C ALA A 524 -0.14 27.59 -6.70
N LEU A 525 0.29 28.20 -7.82
CA LEU A 525 -0.38 29.36 -8.43
C LEU A 525 -1.51 28.99 -9.38
N VAL A 526 -1.44 27.82 -10.01
CA VAL A 526 -2.29 27.45 -11.16
C VAL A 526 -3.79 27.50 -10.86
N LYS A 527 -4.21 27.19 -9.63
CA LYS A 527 -5.62 27.24 -9.19
C LYS A 527 -6.09 28.63 -8.77
N LYS A 528 -5.20 29.63 -8.69
CA LYS A 528 -5.47 30.97 -8.17
C LYS A 528 -6.21 30.97 -6.82
N PRO A 529 -5.71 30.20 -5.82
CA PRO A 529 -6.42 30.03 -4.55
C PRO A 529 -6.50 31.33 -3.76
N PRO A 530 -7.48 31.47 -2.81
CA PRO A 530 -7.60 32.64 -1.95
C PRO A 530 -6.53 32.76 -0.88
N ILE A 531 -5.77 31.69 -0.60
CA ILE A 531 -4.71 31.64 0.40
C ILE A 531 -3.43 31.09 -0.23
N PHE A 532 -2.31 31.78 -0.03
CA PHE A 532 -0.97 31.28 -0.37
C PHE A 532 -0.13 31.08 0.89
N ILE A 533 0.52 29.94 0.98
CA ILE A 533 1.53 29.63 1.99
C ILE A 533 2.82 29.28 1.26
N LEU A 534 3.78 30.18 1.28
CA LEU A 534 5.04 30.03 0.56
C LEU A 534 6.18 29.81 1.58
N ASP A 535 6.67 28.57 1.66
CA ASP A 535 7.77 28.21 2.57
C ASP A 535 9.08 28.17 1.79
N GLU A 536 9.91 29.22 1.99
CA GLU A 536 11.19 29.43 1.30
C GLU A 536 11.09 29.32 -0.25
N PRO A 537 10.14 30.01 -0.92
CA PRO A 537 9.77 29.75 -2.31
C PRO A 537 10.90 30.01 -3.34
N THR A 538 11.97 30.67 -2.96
CA THR A 538 13.08 31.03 -3.84
C THR A 538 14.44 30.55 -3.34
N SER A 539 14.48 29.60 -2.38
CA SER A 539 15.72 29.16 -1.72
C SER A 539 16.80 28.68 -2.69
N SER A 540 16.41 28.04 -3.79
CA SER A 540 17.30 27.51 -4.83
C SER A 540 17.39 28.38 -6.08
N MET A 541 16.76 29.57 -6.09
CA MET A 541 16.79 30.49 -7.22
C MET A 541 17.96 31.47 -7.11
N ASP A 542 18.51 31.87 -8.25
CA ASP A 542 19.47 33.00 -8.31
C ASP A 542 18.77 34.35 -8.11
N ALA A 543 19.54 35.37 -7.77
CA ALA A 543 19.02 36.70 -7.45
C ALA A 543 18.22 37.37 -8.60
N LYS A 544 18.58 37.07 -9.86
CA LYS A 544 17.87 37.61 -11.03
C LYS A 544 16.50 36.94 -11.20
N THR A 545 16.44 35.64 -11.08
CA THR A 545 15.20 34.86 -11.15
C THR A 545 14.29 35.19 -9.98
N GLU A 546 14.83 35.32 -8.75
CA GLU A 546 14.09 35.76 -7.57
C GLU A 546 13.47 37.15 -7.75
N LYS A 547 14.22 38.13 -8.26
CA LYS A 547 13.70 39.46 -8.53
C LYS A 547 12.52 39.44 -9.51
N LYS A 548 12.64 38.71 -10.60
CA LYS A 548 11.53 38.55 -11.57
C LYS A 548 10.30 37.87 -10.95
N PHE A 549 10.53 36.85 -10.14
CA PHE A 549 9.42 36.22 -9.41
C PHE A 549 8.71 37.21 -8.51
N ILE A 550 9.44 38.02 -7.73
CA ILE A 550 8.88 39.04 -6.86
C ILE A 550 8.04 40.05 -7.65
N GLU A 551 8.56 40.53 -8.78
CA GLU A 551 7.87 41.48 -9.65
C GLU A 551 6.57 40.89 -10.20
N ASN A 552 6.63 39.67 -10.74
CA ASN A 552 5.47 38.95 -11.31
C ASN A 552 4.43 38.63 -10.21
N PHE A 553 4.86 38.18 -9.04
CA PHE A 553 3.95 37.77 -7.97
C PHE A 553 3.23 38.95 -7.29
N LYS A 554 3.82 40.13 -7.27
CA LYS A 554 3.17 41.33 -6.71
C LYS A 554 1.86 41.68 -7.39
N GLU A 555 1.81 41.50 -8.72
CA GLU A 555 0.63 41.81 -9.54
C GLU A 555 -0.35 40.65 -9.57
N PHE A 556 0.10 39.45 -9.19
CA PHE A 556 -0.73 38.25 -9.23
C PHE A 556 -1.62 38.15 -7.98
N ASN A 557 -2.93 38.02 -8.21
CA ASN A 557 -3.96 37.83 -7.18
C ASN A 557 -3.78 38.74 -5.92
N PRO A 558 -3.91 40.05 -6.07
CA PRO A 558 -3.64 41.00 -4.97
C PRO A 558 -4.56 40.84 -3.76
N ASP A 559 -5.77 40.30 -3.98
CA ASP A 559 -6.78 40.05 -2.94
C ASP A 559 -6.55 38.78 -2.13
N ALA A 560 -5.58 37.93 -2.52
CA ALA A 560 -5.28 36.70 -1.82
C ALA A 560 -4.47 36.95 -0.55
N THR A 561 -4.82 36.20 0.49
CA THR A 561 -4.06 36.17 1.74
C THR A 561 -2.74 35.46 1.52
N LEU A 562 -1.63 36.06 2.00
CA LEU A 562 -0.29 35.48 1.87
C LEU A 562 0.34 35.24 3.23
N LEU A 563 0.78 34.02 3.47
CA LEU A 563 1.71 33.65 4.53
C LEU A 563 3.06 33.29 3.92
N LEU A 564 4.03 34.17 4.05
CA LEU A 564 5.37 33.96 3.50
C LEU A 564 6.34 33.56 4.62
N ILE A 565 6.91 32.39 4.53
CA ILE A 565 7.94 31.90 5.44
C ILE A 565 9.28 32.08 4.74
N THR A 566 10.16 32.95 5.28
CA THR A 566 11.45 33.19 4.66
C THR A 566 12.48 33.76 5.63
N HIS A 567 13.74 33.56 5.29
CA HIS A 567 14.88 34.23 5.89
C HIS A 567 15.50 35.31 4.95
N ARG A 568 14.99 35.39 3.70
CA ARG A 568 15.49 36.37 2.70
C ARG A 568 14.77 37.69 2.81
N THR A 569 15.52 38.76 3.04
CA THR A 569 14.97 40.11 3.15
C THR A 569 14.36 40.65 1.86
N SER A 570 14.83 40.20 0.69
CA SER A 570 14.28 40.54 -0.62
C SER A 570 12.78 40.17 -0.77
N LEU A 571 12.40 39.00 -0.26
CA LEU A 571 11.03 38.54 -0.29
C LEU A 571 10.09 39.30 0.64
N LEU A 572 10.61 39.97 1.67
CA LEU A 572 9.78 40.77 2.60
C LEU A 572 9.10 41.95 1.90
N THR A 573 9.52 42.32 0.69
CA THR A 573 8.81 43.30 -0.16
C THR A 573 7.44 42.83 -0.66
N LEU A 574 7.10 41.54 -0.47
CA LEU A 574 5.81 40.95 -0.81
C LEU A 574 4.81 41.01 0.34
N VAL A 575 5.21 41.41 1.54
CA VAL A 575 4.37 41.35 2.75
C VAL A 575 4.27 42.71 3.41
N ASP A 576 3.20 42.95 4.19
CA ASP A 576 2.91 44.20 4.88
C ASP A 576 3.42 44.19 6.32
N LYS A 577 3.31 43.00 6.95
CA LYS A 577 3.70 42.77 8.34
C LYS A 577 4.64 41.60 8.48
N VAL A 578 5.40 41.59 9.55
CA VAL A 578 6.28 40.49 9.93
C VAL A 578 5.94 40.01 11.34
N ILE A 579 5.87 38.70 11.51
CA ILE A 579 5.80 38.02 12.80
C ILE A 579 7.14 37.30 13.00
N VAL A 580 7.79 37.58 14.13
CA VAL A 580 9.07 36.94 14.48
C VAL A 580 8.80 35.78 15.44
N ILE A 581 9.29 34.62 15.06
CA ILE A 581 9.12 33.37 15.84
C ILE A 581 10.49 32.90 16.31
N ASP A 582 10.61 32.61 17.58
CA ASP A 582 11.78 31.96 18.17
C ASP A 582 11.33 30.89 19.17
N GLN A 583 11.96 29.70 19.11
CA GLN A 583 11.68 28.57 20.00
C GLN A 583 10.17 28.24 20.15
N GLY A 584 9.43 28.26 19.05
CA GLY A 584 7.98 27.92 19.03
C GLY A 584 7.07 29.02 19.59
N LYS A 585 7.58 30.24 19.86
CA LYS A 585 6.81 31.39 20.42
C LYS A 585 6.90 32.60 19.52
N ILE A 586 5.88 33.46 19.54
CA ILE A 586 5.94 34.76 18.91
C ILE A 586 6.74 35.70 19.87
N VAL A 587 7.86 36.21 19.37
CA VAL A 587 8.71 37.14 20.14
C VAL A 587 8.53 38.58 19.70
N GLY A 588 7.89 38.85 18.58
CA GLY A 588 7.59 40.18 18.11
C GLY A 588 6.74 40.19 16.84
N SER A 589 6.06 41.31 16.61
CA SER A 589 5.32 41.55 15.36
C SER A 589 5.36 43.04 15.04
N GLY A 590 5.40 43.38 13.74
CA GLY A 590 5.47 44.78 13.33
C GLY A 590 5.45 44.98 11.82
N SER A 591 5.61 46.24 11.38
CA SER A 591 5.76 46.55 9.96
C SER A 591 7.10 46.06 9.41
N VAL A 592 7.15 45.76 8.12
CA VAL A 592 8.39 45.33 7.42
C VAL A 592 9.50 46.38 7.60
N ASP A 593 9.18 47.69 7.49
CA ASP A 593 10.16 48.76 7.63
C ASP A 593 10.76 48.83 9.04
N GLY A 594 9.93 48.63 10.07
CA GLY A 594 10.37 48.56 11.45
C GLY A 594 11.32 47.37 11.69
N PHE A 595 11.00 46.20 11.15
CA PHE A 595 11.83 45.02 11.23
C PHE A 595 13.18 45.19 10.53
N LEU A 596 13.18 45.74 9.29
CA LEU A 596 14.42 45.98 8.53
C LEU A 596 15.33 46.99 9.20
N LYS A 597 14.78 48.05 9.84
CA LYS A 597 15.56 49.03 10.63
C LYS A 597 16.17 48.37 11.86
N ALA A 598 15.41 47.59 12.61
CA ALA A 598 15.90 46.89 13.81
C ALA A 598 17.02 45.88 13.47
N THR A 599 16.92 45.15 12.34
CA THR A 599 17.96 44.22 11.90
C THR A 599 19.25 44.92 11.46
N LYS A 600 19.16 46.10 10.86
CA LYS A 600 20.32 46.93 10.50
C LYS A 600 21.00 47.53 11.74
N SER A 601 20.24 47.93 12.74
CA SER A 601 20.77 48.51 14.01
C SER A 601 21.42 47.43 14.89
N GLY A 602 20.89 46.18 14.91
CA GLY A 602 21.46 45.07 15.67
C GLY A 602 22.81 44.54 15.13
N ASN A 603 23.10 44.75 13.85
CA ASN A 603 24.40 44.39 13.26
C ASN A 603 25.50 45.42 13.52
N GLY A 604 25.13 46.59 14.02
CA GLY A 604 26.09 47.68 14.37
C GLY A 604 26.70 47.54 15.76
N THR A 605 26.06 46.83 16.68
CA THR A 605 26.51 46.71 18.09
C THR A 605 27.37 45.47 18.38
N SER A 606 27.49 44.53 17.42
CA SER A 606 28.32 43.32 17.59
C SER A 606 29.78 43.47 17.10
N LYS A 607 30.19 44.65 16.61
CA LYS A 607 31.56 44.88 16.10
C LYS A 607 32.50 45.62 17.03
N ASN A 608 32.06 45.99 18.26
CA ASN A 608 32.89 46.78 19.18
C ASN A 608 33.08 46.17 20.58
N GLN A 609 33.26 44.86 20.68
CA GLN A 609 33.72 44.25 21.95
C GLN A 609 34.73 43.11 21.70
N ASP A 610 35.77 43.37 20.90
CA ASP A 610 36.97 42.53 20.88
C ASP A 610 38.20 43.40 20.58
N THR A 611 38.56 44.29 21.52
CA THR A 611 39.92 44.80 21.66
C THR A 611 40.12 45.22 23.12
N SER A 612 40.61 44.31 23.92
CA SER A 612 41.55 44.56 25.03
C SER A 612 41.55 43.36 25.99
N ASN A 613 42.49 42.48 25.80
CA ASN A 613 43.28 41.88 26.88
C ASN A 613 44.41 41.04 26.26
N ASP A 614 45.44 41.75 25.88
CA ASP A 614 46.80 41.23 25.90
C ASP A 614 47.21 41.02 27.34
N SER A 615 47.58 39.80 27.70
CA SER A 615 48.44 39.51 28.84
C SER A 615 49.32 38.33 28.49
N PRO A 616 50.62 38.42 28.72
CA PRO A 616 51.60 37.53 28.12
C PRO A 616 51.73 36.18 28.87
N LEU A 617 51.99 35.18 28.09
CA LEU A 617 52.50 33.90 28.53
C LEU A 617 53.88 34.05 29.20
N THR A 618 54.00 33.57 30.40
CA THR A 618 55.28 33.16 31.00
C THR A 618 55.08 31.84 31.72
N ASP A 619 55.99 30.90 31.36
CA ASP A 619 56.39 29.60 31.91
C ASP A 619 55.51 28.41 31.71
#